data_25f0be3dcbc17d5a854d4c3bbd6747d9
#
_entry.id   25f0be3dcbc17d5a854d4c3bbd6747d9
#
_cell.length_a   1.000
_cell.length_b   1.000
_cell.length_c   1.000
_cell.angle_alpha   90.00
_cell.angle_beta   90.00
_cell.angle_gamma   90.00
#
_symmetry.space_group_name_H-M   'P 1'
#
loop_
_entity.id
_entity.type
_entity.pdbx_description
1 polymer ?
#
loop_
_entity_poly.entity_id
_entity_poly.type
_entity_poly.pdbx_seq_one_letter_code
_entity_poly.pdbx_strand_id
1 'polypeptide(L)'
;MLFRSGKSCIAKLYATFSWLEKALVRGDFSVAYLTKYNRFAKTFCSYQSIQSYFKDDTFLHYVGSAFEFVYENKRFQVKPCIGAVYERPQISYIPAERNLLSVIEDAENIKRLPQPLASMLGVYTSACRNMKSDLELPINQVRFHYDSLNKRSYIQSSDYKVKLNEASSGMQSLSPMFVVLDYLFKVVTKAVPVQQSDKSLKEKEMIQKRIAEILKDDSLDPEARRLLLEQTADSSNKYLLSIVEEPEENLFPTSQREILNSLLAYTSVGNNKLLLTTHSPYILNYLALAIKAWNVSKKVDDEELRKRLYAIVPAGAQINGEDVSVYQIDGRGVIMALPSYDGMPSDDNYLNNMLAECNDLFNDLLDVEERCEE
;
A
#
# COMPACT_ATOMS: atom_id res chain seq x y z
N MET A 1 27.64 -5.64 -7.01
CA MET A 1 26.49 -6.37 -6.48
C MET A 1 25.55 -5.36 -5.83
N LEU A 2 25.01 -4.45 -6.61
CA LEU A 2 24.25 -3.31 -6.12
C LEU A 2 22.95 -3.21 -6.93
N PHE A 3 21.85 -3.44 -6.22
CA PHE A 3 20.50 -2.93 -6.52
C PHE A 3 19.70 -3.57 -7.68
N ARG A 4 19.39 -4.84 -7.53
CA ARG A 4 18.23 -5.46 -8.19
C ARG A 4 16.88 -5.00 -7.60
N SER A 5 16.86 -3.97 -6.73
CA SER A 5 15.68 -3.61 -5.92
C SER A 5 15.30 -2.13 -5.98
N GLY A 6 15.22 -1.54 -7.16
CA GLY A 6 14.62 -0.20 -7.31
C GLY A 6 13.14 -0.10 -6.88
N LYS A 7 12.43 -1.23 -6.79
CA LYS A 7 11.00 -1.32 -6.45
C LYS A 7 10.67 -0.64 -5.13
N SER A 8 11.36 -1.01 -4.05
CA SER A 8 11.17 -0.40 -2.72
C SER A 8 11.46 1.10 -2.71
N CYS A 9 12.47 1.55 -3.48
CA CYS A 9 12.79 2.97 -3.59
C CYS A 9 11.64 3.74 -4.23
N ILE A 10 11.01 3.20 -5.28
CA ILE A 10 9.86 3.82 -5.95
C ILE A 10 8.66 3.86 -5.01
N ALA A 11 8.35 2.76 -4.31
CA ALA A 11 7.27 2.71 -3.35
C ALA A 11 7.46 3.75 -2.24
N LYS A 12 8.68 3.88 -1.71
CA LYS A 12 9.07 4.88 -0.71
C LYS A 12 8.96 6.32 -1.22
N LEU A 13 9.39 6.58 -2.45
CA LEU A 13 9.24 7.89 -3.08
C LEU A 13 7.77 8.24 -3.31
N TYR A 14 6.99 7.30 -3.83
CA TYR A 14 5.56 7.51 -4.05
C TYR A 14 4.82 7.79 -2.73
N ALA A 15 5.11 7.01 -1.68
CA ALA A 15 4.59 7.27 -0.34
C ALA A 15 4.96 8.66 0.17
N THR A 16 6.22 9.07 -0.03
CA THR A 16 6.73 10.39 0.39
C THR A 16 6.04 11.52 -0.35
N PHE A 17 5.91 11.45 -1.68
CA PHE A 17 5.23 12.47 -2.46
C PHE A 17 3.74 12.57 -2.13
N SER A 18 3.04 11.43 -2.03
CA SER A 18 1.63 11.41 -1.65
C SER A 18 1.40 12.01 -0.26
N TRP A 19 2.31 11.73 0.68
CA TRP A 19 2.26 12.31 2.03
C TRP A 19 2.55 13.81 2.02
N LEU A 20 3.54 14.28 1.24
CA LEU A 20 3.86 15.71 1.11
C LEU A 20 2.70 16.48 0.49
N GLU A 21 2.06 15.94 -0.55
CA GLU A 21 0.88 16.53 -1.17
C GLU A 21 -0.24 16.70 -0.13
N LYS A 22 -0.54 15.62 0.60
CA LYS A 22 -1.51 15.65 1.70
C LYS A 22 -1.15 16.70 2.76
N ALA A 23 0.10 16.76 3.18
CA ALA A 23 0.58 17.67 4.21
C ALA A 23 0.51 19.15 3.77
N LEU A 24 0.78 19.44 2.48
CA LEU A 24 0.61 20.77 1.90
C LEU A 24 -0.86 21.20 1.85
N VAL A 25 -1.75 20.31 1.38
CA VAL A 25 -3.20 20.58 1.35
C VAL A 25 -3.74 20.82 2.77
N ARG A 26 -3.23 20.09 3.77
CA ARG A 26 -3.56 20.28 5.19
C ARG A 26 -2.94 21.54 5.80
N GLY A 27 -1.96 22.15 5.12
CA GLY A 27 -1.20 23.28 5.65
C GLY A 27 -0.21 22.95 6.77
N ASP A 28 0.17 21.68 6.92
CA ASP A 28 1.17 21.25 7.91
C ASP A 28 2.52 21.93 7.62
N PHE A 29 2.80 22.20 6.34
CA PHE A 29 4.00 22.88 5.87
C PHE A 29 3.65 23.93 4.81
N SER A 30 4.46 25.00 4.76
CA SER A 30 4.42 25.92 3.63
C SER A 30 5.34 25.44 2.51
N VAL A 31 5.04 25.85 1.26
CA VAL A 31 5.93 25.60 0.12
C VAL A 31 7.34 26.13 0.39
N ALA A 32 7.45 27.34 0.98
CA ALA A 32 8.73 27.93 1.35
C ALA A 32 9.52 27.08 2.37
N TYR A 33 8.84 26.34 3.24
CA TYR A 33 9.51 25.42 4.15
C TYR A 33 10.10 24.23 3.40
N LEU A 34 9.35 23.63 2.48
CA LEU A 34 9.77 22.42 1.76
C LEU A 34 10.92 22.68 0.78
N THR A 35 10.93 23.83 0.13
CA THR A 35 11.90 24.17 -0.94
C THR A 35 13.27 24.60 -0.41
N LYS A 36 13.39 24.95 0.89
CA LYS A 36 14.65 25.42 1.48
C LYS A 36 15.52 24.28 2.02
N TYR A 37 16.85 24.49 1.98
CA TYR A 37 17.87 23.64 2.63
C TYR A 37 17.88 22.17 2.19
N ASN A 38 17.39 21.86 1.00
CA ASN A 38 17.25 20.49 0.51
C ASN A 38 16.50 19.57 1.49
N ARG A 39 15.45 20.09 2.15
CA ARG A 39 14.67 19.33 3.14
C ARG A 39 14.00 18.10 2.55
N PHE A 40 13.61 18.17 1.27
CA PHE A 40 13.04 16.99 0.61
C PHE A 40 13.94 15.77 0.78
N ALA A 41 15.20 15.84 0.35
CA ALA A 41 16.14 14.72 0.48
C ALA A 41 16.57 14.49 1.94
N LYS A 42 16.95 15.56 2.67
CA LYS A 42 17.56 15.45 4.01
C LYS A 42 16.59 15.09 5.12
N THR A 43 15.31 15.42 4.99
CA THR A 43 14.30 15.19 6.04
C THR A 43 13.30 14.12 5.59
N PHE A 44 12.62 14.35 4.47
CA PHE A 44 11.50 13.46 4.07
C PHE A 44 11.98 12.16 3.43
N CYS A 45 13.00 12.20 2.58
CA CYS A 45 13.58 10.97 2.04
C CYS A 45 14.46 10.24 3.05
N SER A 46 15.05 10.96 4.03
CA SER A 46 15.74 10.34 5.17
C SER A 46 14.79 9.55 6.06
N TYR A 47 13.53 10.00 6.20
CA TYR A 47 12.49 9.24 6.90
C TYR A 47 12.33 7.82 6.33
N GLN A 48 12.38 7.68 5.01
CA GLN A 48 12.30 6.42 4.30
C GLN A 48 13.66 5.71 4.14
N SER A 49 14.74 6.24 4.72
CA SER A 49 16.12 5.73 4.58
C SER A 49 16.63 5.66 3.14
N ILE A 50 16.15 6.55 2.26
CA ILE A 50 16.56 6.61 0.84
C ILE A 50 17.42 7.84 0.51
N GLN A 51 17.79 8.65 1.50
CA GLN A 51 18.58 9.85 1.29
C GLN A 51 19.93 9.57 0.60
N SER A 52 20.58 8.44 0.91
CA SER A 52 21.89 8.06 0.36
C SER A 52 21.86 7.72 -1.15
N TYR A 53 20.68 7.54 -1.73
CA TYR A 53 20.53 7.25 -3.17
C TYR A 53 20.56 8.50 -4.04
N PHE A 54 20.42 9.69 -3.42
CA PHE A 54 20.42 10.95 -4.14
C PHE A 54 21.83 11.31 -4.58
N LYS A 55 22.00 11.46 -5.90
CA LYS A 55 23.22 11.93 -6.56
C LYS A 55 23.03 13.36 -7.06
N ASP A 56 24.11 13.95 -7.60
CA ASP A 56 24.05 15.31 -8.12
C ASP A 56 23.18 15.44 -9.37
N ASP A 57 23.07 14.38 -10.15
CA ASP A 57 22.25 14.23 -11.34
C ASP A 57 20.85 13.67 -11.09
N THR A 58 20.46 13.48 -9.81
CA THR A 58 19.13 12.96 -9.49
C THR A 58 18.04 13.92 -9.96
N PHE A 59 17.16 13.41 -10.81
CA PHE A 59 15.95 14.06 -11.27
C PHE A 59 14.73 13.25 -10.86
N LEU A 60 13.75 13.92 -10.23
CA LEU A 60 12.46 13.33 -9.88
C LEU A 60 11.35 14.28 -10.31
N HIS A 61 10.33 13.74 -10.92
CA HIS A 61 9.13 14.46 -11.30
C HIS A 61 7.90 13.67 -10.84
N TYR A 62 7.05 14.30 -10.04
CA TYR A 62 5.79 13.72 -9.57
C TYR A 62 4.66 14.68 -9.89
N VAL A 63 3.60 14.15 -10.49
CA VAL A 63 2.37 14.87 -10.78
C VAL A 63 1.26 14.27 -9.93
N GLY A 64 0.85 15.02 -8.91
CA GLY A 64 -0.28 14.69 -8.06
C GLY A 64 -1.57 15.36 -8.53
N SER A 65 -2.62 15.27 -7.72
CA SER A 65 -3.90 15.94 -8.00
C SER A 65 -3.87 17.42 -7.61
N ALA A 66 -3.19 17.76 -6.49
CA ALA A 66 -3.12 19.14 -6.00
C ALA A 66 -1.80 19.83 -6.33
N PHE A 67 -0.72 19.08 -6.43
CA PHE A 67 0.62 19.63 -6.63
C PHE A 67 1.46 18.81 -7.58
N GLU A 68 2.29 19.49 -8.34
CA GLU A 68 3.41 18.95 -9.11
C GLU A 68 4.70 19.21 -8.32
N PHE A 69 5.53 18.17 -8.16
CA PHE A 69 6.82 18.25 -7.50
C PHE A 69 7.94 17.91 -8.49
N VAL A 70 8.96 18.77 -8.52
CA VAL A 70 10.18 18.53 -9.30
C VAL A 70 11.38 18.64 -8.37
N TYR A 71 12.24 17.62 -8.38
CA TYR A 71 13.53 17.64 -7.71
C TYR A 71 14.64 17.53 -8.75
N GLU A 72 15.46 18.54 -8.83
CA GLU A 72 16.57 18.63 -9.78
C GLU A 72 17.67 19.51 -9.20
N ASN A 73 18.95 19.18 -9.44
CA ASN A 73 20.10 19.95 -8.98
C ASN A 73 20.04 20.29 -7.47
N LYS A 74 19.61 19.34 -6.65
CA LYS A 74 19.39 19.47 -5.20
C LYS A 74 18.36 20.55 -4.82
N ARG A 75 17.53 20.98 -5.76
CA ARG A 75 16.42 21.93 -5.54
C ARG A 75 15.10 21.22 -5.67
N PHE A 76 14.22 21.49 -4.71
CA PHE A 76 12.85 20.96 -4.73
C PHE A 76 11.89 22.10 -5.10
N GLN A 77 11.10 21.89 -6.13
CA GLN A 77 10.11 22.84 -6.63
C GLN A 77 8.72 22.27 -6.43
N VAL A 78 7.77 23.13 -6.13
CA VAL A 78 6.38 22.80 -5.90
C VAL A 78 5.52 23.75 -6.72
N LYS A 79 4.65 23.18 -7.57
CA LYS A 79 3.70 23.94 -8.38
C LYS A 79 2.29 23.44 -8.06
N PRO A 80 1.29 24.31 -7.87
CA PRO A 80 -0.10 23.89 -7.73
C PRO A 80 -0.64 23.39 -9.06
N CYS A 81 -1.42 22.30 -9.02
CA CYS A 81 -2.23 21.84 -10.16
C CYS A 81 -3.55 22.61 -10.19
N ILE A 82 -3.92 23.16 -11.34
CA ILE A 82 -5.13 23.97 -11.50
C ILE A 82 -6.28 23.08 -12.01
N GLY A 83 -7.44 23.17 -11.36
CA GLY A 83 -8.70 22.54 -11.83
C GLY A 83 -8.91 21.09 -11.41
N ALA A 84 -8.00 20.46 -10.70
CA ALA A 84 -8.21 19.12 -10.16
C ALA A 84 -8.85 19.17 -8.77
N VAL A 85 -9.80 18.27 -8.53
CA VAL A 85 -10.37 18.05 -7.19
C VAL A 85 -9.44 17.12 -6.43
N TYR A 86 -8.87 17.60 -5.32
CA TYR A 86 -8.04 16.76 -4.47
C TYR A 86 -8.88 15.96 -3.49
N GLU A 87 -8.89 14.65 -3.64
CA GLU A 87 -9.42 13.73 -2.65
C GLU A 87 -8.32 13.31 -1.68
N ARG A 88 -8.55 13.49 -0.39
CA ARG A 88 -7.56 13.22 0.66
C ARG A 88 -7.40 11.71 0.89
N PRO A 89 -6.21 11.12 0.68
CA PRO A 89 -5.96 9.71 0.99
C PRO A 89 -5.73 9.46 2.48
N GLN A 90 -6.14 8.31 2.96
CA GLN A 90 -5.51 7.64 4.09
C GLN A 90 -4.33 6.84 3.55
N ILE A 91 -3.11 7.27 3.84
CA ILE A 91 -1.91 6.61 3.33
C ILE A 91 -1.46 5.55 4.33
N SER A 92 -1.29 4.33 3.84
CA SER A 92 -0.71 3.20 4.58
C SER A 92 0.51 2.68 3.84
N TYR A 93 1.67 2.77 4.48
CA TYR A 93 2.90 2.17 3.98
C TYR A 93 3.25 0.96 4.85
N ILE A 94 3.29 -0.21 4.23
CA ILE A 94 3.57 -1.50 4.85
C ILE A 94 4.94 -1.97 4.37
N PRO A 95 6.00 -1.84 5.19
CA PRO A 95 7.34 -2.24 4.80
C PRO A 95 7.51 -3.76 4.77
N ALA A 96 8.53 -4.25 4.09
CA ALA A 96 8.87 -5.66 4.07
C ALA A 96 9.23 -6.19 5.46
N GLU A 97 9.90 -5.38 6.29
CA GLU A 97 10.33 -5.76 7.65
C GLU A 97 9.20 -5.83 8.68
N ARG A 98 7.94 -5.85 8.25
CA ARG A 98 6.75 -5.83 9.13
C ARG A 98 6.64 -6.98 10.10
N ASN A 99 7.27 -8.13 9.81
CA ASN A 99 7.32 -9.30 10.71
C ASN A 99 7.97 -8.97 12.05
N LEU A 100 8.85 -7.97 12.11
CA LEU A 100 9.49 -7.49 13.33
C LEU A 100 8.45 -7.11 14.41
N LEU A 101 7.29 -6.58 14.00
CA LEU A 101 6.20 -6.21 14.92
C LEU A 101 5.56 -7.43 15.61
N SER A 102 5.69 -8.60 15.02
CA SER A 102 5.15 -9.86 15.55
C SER A 102 6.13 -10.60 16.45
N VAL A 103 7.42 -10.45 16.17
CA VAL A 103 8.49 -11.17 16.89
C VAL A 103 8.81 -10.50 18.23
N ILE A 104 8.67 -9.19 18.33
CA ILE A 104 9.05 -8.41 19.50
C ILE A 104 7.80 -8.17 20.37
N GLU A 105 7.78 -8.74 21.59
CA GLU A 105 6.64 -8.62 22.50
C GLU A 105 6.37 -7.16 22.92
N ASP A 106 7.41 -6.35 23.11
CA ASP A 106 7.34 -4.95 23.58
C ASP A 106 7.92 -3.98 22.53
N ALA A 107 7.48 -4.09 21.29
CA ALA A 107 7.96 -3.24 20.18
C ALA A 107 7.82 -1.73 20.46
N GLU A 108 6.85 -1.34 21.30
CA GLU A 108 6.66 0.06 21.75
C GLU A 108 7.87 0.60 22.57
N ASN A 109 8.66 -0.28 23.18
CA ASN A 109 9.81 0.09 24.01
C ASN A 109 11.13 0.19 23.24
N ILE A 110 11.13 -0.11 21.94
CA ILE A 110 12.34 -0.02 21.10
C ILE A 110 12.63 1.43 20.75
N LYS A 111 13.76 1.93 21.23
CA LYS A 111 14.14 3.35 21.09
C LYS A 111 14.52 3.79 19.68
N ARG A 112 14.82 2.88 18.73
CA ARG A 112 15.37 3.21 17.40
C ARG A 112 14.86 2.28 16.31
N LEU A 113 13.53 2.21 16.15
CA LEU A 113 12.95 1.60 14.95
C LEU A 113 13.14 2.50 13.73
N PRO A 114 13.33 1.93 12.52
CA PRO A 114 13.16 2.67 11.28
C PRO A 114 11.81 3.41 11.27
N GLN A 115 11.82 4.65 10.81
CA GLN A 115 10.63 5.52 10.92
C GLN A 115 9.36 4.94 10.28
N PRO A 116 9.42 4.32 9.08
CA PRO A 116 8.24 3.68 8.49
C PRO A 116 7.66 2.57 9.37
N LEU A 117 8.55 1.76 9.96
CA LEU A 117 8.14 0.68 10.85
C LEU A 117 7.58 1.21 12.18
N ALA A 118 8.17 2.28 12.72
CA ALA A 118 7.63 2.96 13.91
C ALA A 118 6.24 3.55 13.66
N SER A 119 6.00 4.13 12.47
CA SER A 119 4.67 4.61 12.08
C SER A 119 3.67 3.46 11.93
N MET A 120 4.07 2.37 11.30
CA MET A 120 3.23 1.17 11.19
C MET A 120 2.89 0.60 12.58
N LEU A 121 3.86 0.53 13.50
CA LEU A 121 3.64 0.10 14.89
C LEU A 121 2.59 0.95 15.58
N GLY A 122 2.63 2.28 15.42
CA GLY A 122 1.63 3.18 16.01
C GLY A 122 0.21 2.87 15.51
N VAL A 123 0.05 2.61 14.21
CA VAL A 123 -1.23 2.21 13.63
C VAL A 123 -1.64 0.81 14.10
N TYR A 124 -0.71 -0.15 14.10
CA TYR A 124 -0.95 -1.52 14.59
C TYR A 124 -1.44 -1.54 16.04
N THR A 125 -0.76 -0.80 16.91
CA THR A 125 -1.17 -0.67 18.31
C THR A 125 -2.55 -0.06 18.45
N SER A 126 -2.84 0.98 17.67
CA SER A 126 -4.18 1.60 17.62
C SER A 126 -5.24 0.62 17.15
N ALA A 127 -4.94 -0.14 16.09
CA ALA A 127 -5.82 -1.18 15.55
C ALA A 127 -6.14 -2.25 16.61
N CYS A 128 -5.12 -2.78 17.28
CA CYS A 128 -5.29 -3.76 18.36
C CYS A 128 -6.14 -3.23 19.50
N ARG A 129 -5.90 -2.00 19.96
CA ARG A 129 -6.68 -1.37 21.06
C ARG A 129 -8.14 -1.11 20.70
N ASN A 130 -8.43 -0.87 19.42
CA ASN A 130 -9.80 -0.63 18.93
C ASN A 130 -10.50 -1.89 18.41
N MET A 131 -9.85 -3.06 18.46
CA MET A 131 -10.40 -4.32 18.00
C MET A 131 -11.54 -4.78 18.94
N LYS A 132 -12.73 -4.93 18.36
CA LYS A 132 -13.94 -5.37 19.09
C LYS A 132 -14.21 -6.86 18.95
N SER A 133 -13.68 -7.48 17.91
CA SER A 133 -13.82 -8.91 17.60
C SER A 133 -12.53 -9.39 16.94
N ASP A 134 -12.30 -10.69 16.99
CA ASP A 134 -11.19 -11.31 16.28
C ASP A 134 -11.24 -10.99 14.79
N LEU A 135 -10.07 -10.81 14.18
CA LEU A 135 -9.94 -10.56 12.74
C LEU A 135 -9.69 -11.90 12.02
N GLU A 136 -10.56 -12.25 11.10
CA GLU A 136 -10.31 -13.39 10.21
C GLU A 136 -9.15 -13.07 9.26
N LEU A 137 -8.16 -13.94 9.23
CA LEU A 137 -7.04 -13.82 8.30
C LEU A 137 -7.37 -14.57 7.01
N PRO A 138 -6.85 -14.11 5.85
CA PRO A 138 -7.25 -14.66 4.56
C PRO A 138 -6.74 -16.08 4.28
N ILE A 139 -5.88 -16.63 5.14
CA ILE A 139 -5.27 -17.94 4.95
C ILE A 139 -5.60 -18.88 6.10
N ASN A 140 -5.66 -20.19 5.81
CA ASN A 140 -5.76 -21.29 6.78
C ASN A 140 -6.97 -21.23 7.75
N GLN A 141 -8.00 -20.42 7.47
CA GLN A 141 -9.19 -20.26 8.33
C GLN A 141 -8.85 -19.91 9.78
N VAL A 142 -7.80 -19.12 10.00
CA VAL A 142 -7.38 -18.70 11.32
C VAL A 142 -7.80 -17.26 11.60
N ARG A 143 -7.82 -16.91 12.88
CA ARG A 143 -8.16 -15.57 13.36
C ARG A 143 -7.00 -14.96 14.13
N PHE A 144 -6.82 -13.68 13.95
CA PHE A 144 -5.98 -12.88 14.82
C PHE A 144 -6.81 -12.43 16.02
N HIS A 145 -6.34 -12.74 17.22
CA HIS A 145 -6.95 -12.36 18.48
C HIS A 145 -5.99 -11.47 19.27
N TYR A 146 -6.48 -10.37 19.81
CA TYR A 146 -5.71 -9.48 20.68
C TYR A 146 -6.26 -9.47 22.11
N ASP A 147 -5.44 -9.93 23.06
CA ASP A 147 -5.73 -9.84 24.48
C ASP A 147 -5.36 -8.43 24.99
N SER A 148 -6.35 -7.59 25.20
CA SER A 148 -6.15 -6.21 25.63
C SER A 148 -5.64 -6.07 27.07
N LEU A 149 -5.88 -7.06 27.94
CA LEU A 149 -5.42 -7.04 29.32
C LEU A 149 -3.92 -7.33 29.40
N ASN A 150 -3.48 -8.36 28.70
CA ASN A 150 -2.09 -8.78 28.68
C ASN A 150 -1.28 -8.13 27.54
N LYS A 151 -1.92 -7.35 26.67
CA LYS A 151 -1.34 -6.72 25.45
C LYS A 151 -0.61 -7.73 24.56
N ARG A 152 -1.21 -8.89 24.35
CA ARG A 152 -0.62 -9.99 23.57
C ARG A 152 -1.49 -10.38 22.39
N SER A 153 -0.83 -10.67 21.28
CA SER A 153 -1.46 -11.12 20.05
C SER A 153 -1.36 -12.63 19.90
N TYR A 154 -2.43 -13.24 19.39
CA TYR A 154 -2.52 -14.68 19.20
C TYR A 154 -3.05 -15.00 17.81
N ILE A 155 -2.66 -16.15 17.27
CA ILE A 155 -3.29 -16.83 16.14
C ILE A 155 -4.13 -17.97 16.68
N GLN A 156 -5.39 -18.01 16.30
CA GLN A 156 -6.36 -18.98 16.79
C GLN A 156 -7.10 -19.67 15.65
N SER A 157 -7.21 -21.00 15.72
CA SER A 157 -8.11 -21.81 14.91
C SER A 157 -9.15 -22.53 15.79
N SER A 158 -9.89 -23.49 15.22
CA SER A 158 -10.75 -24.39 15.99
C SER A 158 -9.94 -25.24 16.98
N ASP A 159 -8.70 -25.58 16.66
CA ASP A 159 -7.94 -26.67 17.30
C ASP A 159 -6.76 -26.14 18.15
N TYR A 160 -6.36 -24.91 17.93
CA TYR A 160 -5.20 -24.34 18.64
C TYR A 160 -5.29 -22.82 18.84
N LYS A 161 -4.57 -22.34 19.85
CA LYS A 161 -4.29 -20.93 20.09
C LYS A 161 -2.82 -20.79 20.45
N VAL A 162 -2.04 -20.07 19.64
CA VAL A 162 -0.61 -19.83 19.84
C VAL A 162 -0.34 -18.33 19.87
N LYS A 163 0.70 -17.90 20.59
CA LYS A 163 1.12 -16.50 20.55
C LYS A 163 1.65 -16.16 19.16
N LEU A 164 1.46 -14.92 18.72
CA LEU A 164 1.91 -14.48 17.40
C LEU A 164 3.43 -14.63 17.22
N ASN A 165 4.23 -14.36 18.25
CA ASN A 165 5.68 -14.51 18.20
C ASN A 165 6.14 -15.98 18.15
N GLU A 166 5.28 -16.92 18.49
CA GLU A 166 5.52 -18.37 18.43
C GLU A 166 4.90 -19.00 17.17
N ALA A 167 4.13 -18.22 16.38
CA ALA A 167 3.49 -18.68 15.16
C ALA A 167 4.51 -18.79 14.00
N SER A 168 4.08 -19.37 12.88
CA SER A 168 4.92 -19.49 11.68
C SER A 168 5.32 -18.10 11.15
N SER A 169 6.48 -18.02 10.47
CA SER A 169 6.99 -16.79 9.87
C SER A 169 5.98 -16.12 8.92
N GLY A 170 5.21 -16.92 8.17
CA GLY A 170 4.14 -16.42 7.33
C GLY A 170 3.05 -15.71 8.12
N MET A 171 2.62 -16.27 9.26
CA MET A 171 1.64 -15.63 10.14
C MET A 171 2.20 -14.37 10.80
N GLN A 172 3.47 -14.38 11.17
CA GLN A 172 4.16 -13.22 11.74
C GLN A 172 4.28 -12.06 10.73
N SER A 173 4.47 -12.35 9.44
CA SER A 173 4.54 -11.35 8.38
C SER A 173 3.15 -10.85 7.97
N LEU A 174 2.17 -11.75 7.88
CA LEU A 174 0.81 -11.47 7.44
C LEU A 174 -0.01 -10.64 8.43
N SER A 175 0.03 -11.04 9.71
CA SER A 175 -0.90 -10.53 10.72
C SER A 175 -0.80 -9.01 10.92
N PRO A 176 0.39 -8.39 11.09
CA PRO A 176 0.49 -6.95 11.24
C PRO A 176 -0.02 -6.19 10.00
N MET A 177 0.20 -6.73 8.81
CA MET A 177 -0.27 -6.13 7.56
C MET A 177 -1.81 -6.07 7.53
N PHE A 178 -2.48 -7.21 7.76
CA PHE A 178 -3.94 -7.26 7.70
C PHE A 178 -4.61 -6.51 8.85
N VAL A 179 -4.05 -6.54 10.06
CA VAL A 179 -4.56 -5.76 11.20
C VAL A 179 -4.53 -4.26 10.88
N VAL A 180 -3.44 -3.76 10.31
CA VAL A 180 -3.31 -2.35 9.92
C VAL A 180 -4.25 -1.99 8.78
N LEU A 181 -4.30 -2.80 7.72
CA LEU A 181 -5.13 -2.53 6.54
C LEU A 181 -6.63 -2.59 6.87
N ASP A 182 -7.07 -3.61 7.60
CA ASP A 182 -8.47 -3.74 8.02
C ASP A 182 -8.91 -2.54 8.90
N TYR A 183 -8.06 -2.15 9.85
CA TYR A 183 -8.35 -0.99 10.70
C TYR A 183 -8.48 0.29 9.87
N LEU A 184 -7.51 0.58 8.99
CA LEU A 184 -7.53 1.79 8.18
C LEU A 184 -8.66 1.78 7.15
N PHE A 185 -9.00 0.62 6.60
CA PHE A 185 -10.16 0.46 5.73
C PHE A 185 -11.46 0.80 6.49
N LYS A 186 -11.63 0.28 7.71
CA LYS A 186 -12.78 0.60 8.57
C LYS A 186 -12.84 2.08 8.95
N VAL A 187 -11.69 2.72 9.14
CA VAL A 187 -11.61 4.16 9.39
C VAL A 187 -12.10 4.97 8.19
N VAL A 188 -11.64 4.63 6.99
CA VAL A 188 -12.01 5.35 5.76
C VAL A 188 -13.49 5.13 5.41
N THR A 189 -13.99 3.91 5.57
CA THR A 189 -15.42 3.59 5.35
C THR A 189 -16.33 4.04 6.48
N LYS A 190 -15.81 4.74 7.49
CA LYS A 190 -16.53 5.23 8.67
C LYS A 190 -17.18 4.12 9.51
N ALA A 191 -16.77 2.88 9.34
CA ALA A 191 -17.21 1.75 10.16
C ALA A 191 -16.67 1.82 11.61
N VAL A 192 -15.56 2.57 11.82
CA VAL A 192 -15.00 2.88 13.14
C VAL A 192 -14.93 4.40 13.28
N PRO A 193 -15.33 4.98 14.43
CA PRO A 193 -15.21 6.41 14.65
C PRO A 193 -13.72 6.82 14.65
N VAL A 194 -13.40 7.82 13.84
CA VAL A 194 -12.07 8.44 13.84
C VAL A 194 -11.86 9.11 15.20
N GLN A 195 -10.82 8.73 15.92
CA GLN A 195 -10.46 9.48 17.13
C GLN A 195 -10.09 10.91 16.71
N GLN A 196 -10.61 11.90 17.43
CA GLN A 196 -10.32 13.33 17.17
C GLN A 196 -8.83 13.70 17.24
N SER A 197 -7.99 12.78 17.69
CA SER A 197 -6.53 12.92 17.76
C SER A 197 -5.83 12.93 16.39
N ASP A 198 -6.49 12.47 15.33
CA ASP A 198 -5.86 12.34 14.00
C ASP A 198 -5.74 13.66 13.22
N LYS A 199 -6.39 14.73 13.71
CA LYS A 199 -6.22 16.09 13.16
C LYS A 199 -5.09 16.80 13.88
N SER A 200 -4.08 17.25 13.13
CA SER A 200 -3.02 18.09 13.70
C SER A 200 -3.60 19.39 14.28
N LEU A 201 -2.93 19.96 15.28
CA LEU A 201 -3.35 21.26 15.84
C LEU A 201 -3.45 22.33 14.75
N LYS A 202 -2.49 22.36 13.82
CA LYS A 202 -2.49 23.27 12.67
C LYS A 202 -3.67 23.05 11.75
N GLU A 203 -4.05 21.82 11.49
CA GLU A 203 -5.23 21.51 10.66
C GLU A 203 -6.51 22.04 11.33
N LYS A 204 -6.64 21.86 12.65
CA LYS A 204 -7.78 22.40 13.41
C LYS A 204 -7.83 23.94 13.32
N GLU A 205 -6.68 24.60 13.52
CA GLU A 205 -6.56 26.07 13.39
C GLU A 205 -6.91 26.56 11.99
N MET A 206 -6.44 25.87 10.94
CA MET A 206 -6.77 26.24 9.55
C MET A 206 -8.24 26.06 9.24
N ILE A 207 -8.84 24.97 9.67
CA ILE A 207 -10.29 24.73 9.51
C ILE A 207 -11.08 25.84 10.21
N GLN A 208 -10.72 26.17 11.44
CA GLN A 208 -11.37 27.27 12.20
C GLN A 208 -11.23 28.62 11.50
N LYS A 209 -10.01 28.93 11.00
CA LYS A 209 -9.77 30.14 10.25
C LYS A 209 -10.62 30.21 8.98
N ARG A 210 -10.67 29.11 8.20
CA ARG A 210 -11.47 29.04 6.98
C ARG A 210 -12.96 29.15 7.25
N ILE A 211 -13.45 28.49 8.29
CA ILE A 211 -14.84 28.64 8.74
C ILE A 211 -15.15 30.11 9.10
N ALA A 212 -14.23 30.78 9.82
CA ALA A 212 -14.41 32.19 10.18
C ALA A 212 -14.40 33.10 8.95
N GLU A 213 -13.59 32.82 7.92
CA GLU A 213 -13.58 33.54 6.64
C GLU A 213 -14.93 33.38 5.90
N ILE A 214 -15.43 32.13 5.78
CA ILE A 214 -16.70 31.81 5.12
C ILE A 214 -17.89 32.50 5.84
N LEU A 215 -17.86 32.52 7.18
CA LEU A 215 -18.91 33.15 7.97
C LEU A 215 -18.94 34.68 7.83
N LYS A 216 -17.78 35.31 7.53
CA LYS A 216 -17.61 36.76 7.34
C LYS A 216 -17.86 37.21 5.90
N ASP A 217 -17.96 36.30 4.96
CA ASP A 217 -18.15 36.62 3.55
C ASP A 217 -19.64 36.88 3.27
N ASP A 218 -20.02 38.14 3.25
CA ASP A 218 -21.39 38.59 2.99
C ASP A 218 -21.81 38.44 1.52
N SER A 219 -20.89 38.12 0.61
CA SER A 219 -21.18 37.89 -0.81
C SER A 219 -21.77 36.50 -1.09
N LEU A 220 -21.66 35.58 -0.12
CA LEU A 220 -22.16 34.21 -0.23
C LEU A 220 -23.63 34.13 0.14
N ASP A 221 -24.43 33.52 -0.74
CA ASP A 221 -25.80 33.16 -0.40
C ASP A 221 -25.85 32.06 0.69
N PRO A 222 -26.97 31.89 1.41
CA PRO A 222 -27.04 30.95 2.53
C PRO A 222 -26.77 29.50 2.14
N GLU A 223 -27.11 29.08 0.94
CA GLU A 223 -26.92 27.70 0.47
C GLU A 223 -25.46 27.44 0.08
N ALA A 224 -24.82 28.36 -0.65
CA ALA A 224 -23.40 28.33 -0.95
C ALA A 224 -22.55 28.35 0.33
N ARG A 225 -22.93 29.20 1.31
CA ARG A 225 -22.28 29.25 2.62
C ARG A 225 -22.38 27.91 3.36
N ARG A 226 -23.56 27.31 3.39
CA ARG A 226 -23.77 25.98 4.00
C ARG A 226 -22.91 24.90 3.36
N LEU A 227 -22.89 24.82 2.02
CA LEU A 227 -22.08 23.88 1.27
C LEU A 227 -20.57 24.05 1.54
N LEU A 228 -20.08 25.30 1.56
CA LEU A 228 -18.67 25.59 1.86
C LEU A 228 -18.28 25.24 3.29
N LEU A 229 -19.18 25.45 4.25
CA LEU A 229 -18.96 25.06 5.65
C LEU A 229 -18.94 23.53 5.79
N GLU A 230 -19.86 22.82 5.15
CA GLU A 230 -19.88 21.35 5.13
C GLU A 230 -18.59 20.78 4.49
N GLN A 231 -18.16 21.32 3.34
CA GLN A 231 -16.91 20.90 2.68
C GLN A 231 -15.68 21.21 3.54
N THR A 232 -15.66 22.36 4.21
CA THR A 232 -14.53 22.73 5.09
C THR A 232 -14.50 21.88 6.35
N ALA A 233 -15.66 21.51 6.90
CA ALA A 233 -15.77 20.62 8.05
C ALA A 233 -15.43 19.16 7.71
N ASP A 234 -15.70 18.73 6.47
CA ASP A 234 -15.38 17.38 5.99
C ASP A 234 -13.90 17.24 5.62
N SER A 235 -13.07 17.20 6.65
CA SER A 235 -11.65 16.91 6.56
C SER A 235 -11.35 15.41 6.61
N SER A 236 -12.33 14.55 6.35
CA SER A 236 -12.17 13.09 6.36
C SER A 236 -11.31 12.62 5.19
N ASN A 237 -10.57 11.54 5.41
CA ASN A 237 -9.93 10.83 4.31
C ASN A 237 -11.01 10.17 3.45
N LYS A 238 -10.88 10.26 2.12
CA LYS A 238 -11.88 9.82 1.16
C LYS A 238 -11.62 8.41 0.66
N TYR A 239 -10.37 7.99 0.62
CA TYR A 239 -9.97 6.67 0.17
C TYR A 239 -8.71 6.20 0.90
N LEU A 240 -8.49 4.88 0.87
CA LEU A 240 -7.27 4.23 1.37
C LEU A 240 -6.27 4.09 0.23
N LEU A 241 -5.07 4.64 0.42
CA LEU A 241 -3.91 4.38 -0.43
C LEU A 241 -3.00 3.40 0.31
N SER A 242 -3.05 2.14 -0.07
CA SER A 242 -2.21 1.07 0.48
C SER A 242 -0.96 0.90 -0.37
N ILE A 243 0.21 1.02 0.24
CA ILE A 243 1.51 0.77 -0.39
C ILE A 243 2.13 -0.39 0.38
N VAL A 244 2.22 -1.55 -0.26
CA VAL A 244 2.63 -2.81 0.39
C VAL A 244 3.89 -3.35 -0.29
N GLU A 245 4.95 -3.49 0.48
CA GLU A 245 6.16 -4.17 0.00
C GLU A 245 6.06 -5.67 0.26
N GLU A 246 6.36 -6.45 -0.77
CA GLU A 246 6.51 -7.90 -0.75
C GLU A 246 5.40 -8.61 0.05
N PRO A 247 4.11 -8.51 -0.38
CA PRO A 247 3.01 -9.16 0.35
C PRO A 247 3.19 -10.68 0.46
N GLU A 248 3.99 -11.26 -0.42
CA GLU A 248 4.32 -12.69 -0.48
C GLU A 248 5.33 -13.16 0.58
N GLU A 249 5.92 -12.25 1.36
CA GLU A 249 7.02 -12.58 2.26
C GLU A 249 6.68 -13.73 3.22
N ASN A 250 7.55 -14.77 3.23
CA ASN A 250 7.41 -15.99 4.04
C ASN A 250 6.13 -16.82 3.78
N LEU A 251 5.51 -16.69 2.59
CA LEU A 251 4.25 -17.35 2.28
C LEU A 251 4.36 -18.37 1.16
N PHE A 252 3.64 -19.47 1.35
CA PHE A 252 3.50 -20.48 0.33
C PHE A 252 2.68 -19.96 -0.87
N PRO A 253 2.91 -20.43 -2.12
CA PRO A 253 2.23 -19.91 -3.32
C PRO A 253 0.70 -19.84 -3.21
N THR A 254 0.05 -20.85 -2.65
CA THR A 254 -1.42 -20.84 -2.48
C THR A 254 -1.89 -19.73 -1.55
N SER A 255 -1.14 -19.46 -0.48
CA SER A 255 -1.42 -18.35 0.44
C SER A 255 -1.22 -16.98 -0.21
N GLN A 256 -0.27 -16.86 -1.14
CA GLN A 256 -0.07 -15.63 -1.91
C GLN A 256 -1.31 -15.26 -2.74
N ARG A 257 -2.02 -16.26 -3.30
CA ARG A 257 -3.30 -16.05 -4.00
C ARG A 257 -4.36 -15.48 -3.07
N GLU A 258 -4.52 -16.07 -1.89
CA GLU A 258 -5.53 -15.66 -0.92
C GLU A 258 -5.29 -14.25 -0.41
N ILE A 259 -4.01 -13.91 -0.21
CA ILE A 259 -3.60 -12.56 0.20
C ILE A 259 -3.84 -11.55 -0.91
N LEU A 260 -3.44 -11.84 -2.14
CA LEU A 260 -3.69 -10.94 -3.26
C LEU A 260 -5.19 -10.70 -3.43
N ASN A 261 -6.01 -11.74 -3.39
CA ASN A 261 -7.46 -11.61 -3.46
C ASN A 261 -8.01 -10.69 -2.37
N SER A 262 -7.51 -10.81 -1.14
CA SER A 262 -7.94 -9.96 -0.03
C SER A 262 -7.47 -8.50 -0.18
N LEU A 263 -6.26 -8.28 -0.69
CA LEU A 263 -5.75 -6.94 -0.97
C LEU A 263 -6.55 -6.27 -2.10
N LEU A 264 -6.87 -7.00 -3.16
CA LEU A 264 -7.72 -6.51 -4.24
C LEU A 264 -9.14 -6.20 -3.77
N ALA A 265 -9.69 -6.99 -2.84
CA ALA A 265 -11.01 -6.72 -2.27
C ALA A 265 -11.09 -5.37 -1.55
N TYR A 266 -10.01 -4.88 -0.96
CA TYR A 266 -9.99 -3.52 -0.41
C TYR A 266 -10.07 -2.45 -1.50
N THR A 267 -9.56 -2.71 -2.71
CA THR A 267 -9.60 -1.75 -3.83
C THR A 267 -10.97 -1.69 -4.50
N SER A 268 -11.77 -2.75 -4.41
CA SER A 268 -13.11 -2.80 -5.01
C SER A 268 -14.13 -1.89 -4.33
N VAL A 269 -13.78 -1.26 -3.19
CA VAL A 269 -14.66 -0.38 -2.43
C VAL A 269 -14.22 1.07 -2.58
N GLY A 270 -15.09 1.90 -3.13
CA GLY A 270 -14.82 3.33 -3.35
C GLY A 270 -13.63 3.57 -4.30
N ASN A 271 -12.83 4.60 -4.00
CA ASN A 271 -11.66 4.99 -4.78
C ASN A 271 -10.35 4.47 -4.16
N ASN A 272 -10.39 3.39 -3.38
CA ASN A 272 -9.20 2.84 -2.75
C ASN A 272 -8.15 2.41 -3.78
N LYS A 273 -6.88 2.64 -3.45
CA LYS A 273 -5.75 2.36 -4.34
C LYS A 273 -4.73 1.45 -3.66
N LEU A 274 -4.13 0.58 -4.45
CA LEU A 274 -3.11 -0.36 -4.00
C LEU A 274 -1.87 -0.24 -4.90
N LEU A 275 -0.71 -0.05 -4.27
CA LEU A 275 0.59 -0.19 -4.91
C LEU A 275 1.30 -1.38 -4.24
N LEU A 276 1.72 -2.34 -5.06
CA LEU A 276 2.48 -3.51 -4.60
C LEU A 276 3.89 -3.49 -5.18
N THR A 277 4.86 -3.92 -4.38
CA THR A 277 6.14 -4.40 -4.90
C THR A 277 6.24 -5.89 -4.66
N THR A 278 6.70 -6.65 -5.63
CA THR A 278 6.79 -8.11 -5.52
C THR A 278 8.03 -8.68 -6.22
N HIS A 279 8.54 -9.77 -5.71
CA HIS A 279 9.52 -10.64 -6.33
C HIS A 279 8.92 -12.01 -6.70
N SER A 280 7.61 -12.18 -6.50
CA SER A 280 6.93 -13.44 -6.76
C SER A 280 6.25 -13.47 -8.12
N PRO A 281 6.60 -14.42 -9.00
CA PRO A 281 5.85 -14.66 -10.22
C PRO A 281 4.40 -15.06 -9.94
N TYR A 282 4.13 -15.70 -8.81
CA TYR A 282 2.78 -16.10 -8.41
C TYR A 282 1.84 -14.92 -8.20
N ILE A 283 2.31 -13.84 -7.56
CA ILE A 283 1.51 -12.62 -7.38
C ILE A 283 1.11 -12.05 -8.74
N LEU A 284 2.04 -11.99 -9.70
CA LEU A 284 1.74 -11.48 -11.04
C LEU A 284 0.76 -12.38 -11.81
N ASN A 285 0.96 -13.70 -11.74
CA ASN A 285 0.09 -14.67 -12.39
C ASN A 285 -1.33 -14.70 -11.77
N TYR A 286 -1.45 -14.56 -10.45
CA TYR A 286 -2.76 -14.45 -9.80
C TYR A 286 -3.44 -13.11 -10.08
N LEU A 287 -2.69 -12.02 -10.30
CA LEU A 287 -3.24 -10.76 -10.78
C LEU A 287 -3.86 -10.93 -12.18
N ALA A 288 -3.17 -11.63 -13.09
CA ALA A 288 -3.72 -11.94 -14.40
C ALA A 288 -5.03 -12.77 -14.29
N LEU A 289 -5.10 -13.72 -13.35
CA LEU A 289 -6.35 -14.46 -13.08
C LEU A 289 -7.47 -13.55 -12.57
N ALA A 290 -7.17 -12.59 -11.70
CA ALA A 290 -8.15 -11.63 -11.18
C ALA A 290 -8.73 -10.75 -12.29
N ILE A 291 -7.89 -10.30 -13.22
CA ILE A 291 -8.30 -9.53 -14.41
C ILE A 291 -9.11 -10.41 -15.36
N LYS A 292 -8.65 -11.65 -15.62
CA LYS A 292 -9.41 -12.59 -16.47
C LYS A 292 -10.78 -12.88 -15.88
N ALA A 293 -10.87 -13.07 -14.58
CA ALA A 293 -12.13 -13.31 -13.90
C ALA A 293 -13.11 -12.13 -14.06
N TRP A 294 -12.63 -10.88 -13.98
CA TRP A 294 -13.42 -9.69 -14.29
C TRP A 294 -13.95 -9.72 -15.73
N ASN A 295 -13.10 -10.02 -16.73
CA ASN A 295 -13.51 -10.08 -18.11
C ASN A 295 -14.54 -11.19 -18.37
N VAL A 296 -14.41 -12.34 -17.66
CA VAL A 296 -15.36 -13.46 -17.75
C VAL A 296 -16.67 -13.11 -17.05
N SER A 297 -16.63 -12.44 -15.90
CA SER A 297 -17.83 -12.10 -15.10
C SER A 297 -18.86 -11.29 -15.89
N LYS A 298 -18.40 -10.48 -16.85
CA LYS A 298 -19.27 -9.69 -17.74
C LYS A 298 -20.03 -10.53 -18.79
N LYS A 299 -19.63 -11.78 -18.98
CA LYS A 299 -20.17 -12.70 -20.00
C LYS A 299 -20.96 -13.85 -19.38
N VAL A 300 -20.93 -14.01 -18.04
CA VAL A 300 -21.56 -15.11 -17.34
C VAL A 300 -22.95 -14.70 -16.87
N ASP A 301 -23.97 -15.26 -17.50
CA ASP A 301 -25.37 -15.08 -17.13
C ASP A 301 -25.87 -16.24 -16.24
N ASP A 302 -25.31 -17.46 -16.42
CA ASP A 302 -25.68 -18.67 -15.70
C ASP A 302 -25.16 -18.63 -14.24
N GLU A 303 -26.03 -18.99 -13.29
CA GLU A 303 -25.72 -18.94 -11.86
C GLU A 303 -24.69 -20.00 -11.44
N GLU A 304 -24.73 -21.19 -12.05
CA GLU A 304 -23.76 -22.26 -11.74
C GLU A 304 -22.37 -21.93 -12.25
N LEU A 305 -22.29 -21.36 -13.45
CA LEU A 305 -21.01 -20.83 -13.98
C LEU A 305 -20.47 -19.68 -13.11
N ARG A 306 -21.38 -18.84 -12.60
CA ARG A 306 -20.99 -17.74 -11.69
C ARG A 306 -20.44 -18.26 -10.36
N LYS A 307 -21.03 -19.28 -9.78
CA LYS A 307 -20.50 -19.96 -8.57
C LYS A 307 -19.10 -20.54 -8.83
N ARG A 308 -18.92 -21.20 -9.97
CA ARG A 308 -17.60 -21.73 -10.37
C ARG A 308 -16.58 -20.62 -10.54
N LEU A 309 -16.94 -19.50 -11.17
CA LEU A 309 -16.08 -18.33 -11.31
C LEU A 309 -15.64 -17.79 -9.93
N TYR A 310 -16.58 -17.63 -9.00
CA TYR A 310 -16.28 -17.09 -7.66
C TYR A 310 -15.48 -18.08 -6.79
N ALA A 311 -15.55 -19.36 -7.06
CA ALA A 311 -14.68 -20.35 -6.42
C ALA A 311 -13.21 -20.24 -6.89
N ILE A 312 -12.97 -19.73 -8.10
CA ILE A 312 -11.61 -19.47 -8.64
C ILE A 312 -11.09 -18.12 -8.14
N VAL A 313 -11.88 -17.06 -8.37
CA VAL A 313 -11.56 -15.70 -7.91
C VAL A 313 -12.81 -15.08 -7.28
N PRO A 314 -12.79 -14.79 -5.98
CA PRO A 314 -13.92 -14.16 -5.29
C PRO A 314 -14.36 -12.87 -5.98
N ALA A 315 -15.66 -12.58 -5.96
CA ALA A 315 -16.23 -11.42 -6.65
C ALA A 315 -15.54 -10.09 -6.28
N GLY A 316 -15.22 -9.90 -5.00
CA GLY A 316 -14.54 -8.69 -4.52
C GLY A 316 -13.07 -8.57 -4.94
N ALA A 317 -12.46 -9.66 -5.43
CA ALA A 317 -11.08 -9.67 -5.89
C ALA A 317 -10.93 -9.52 -7.40
N GLN A 318 -12.03 -9.51 -8.15
CA GLN A 318 -12.04 -9.32 -9.59
C GLN A 318 -11.78 -7.84 -9.91
N ILE A 319 -10.82 -7.55 -10.80
CA ILE A 319 -10.40 -6.19 -11.12
C ILE A 319 -10.37 -5.94 -12.62
N ASN A 320 -10.83 -4.75 -13.04
CA ASN A 320 -10.71 -4.33 -14.43
C ASN A 320 -9.23 -4.09 -14.78
N GLY A 321 -8.76 -4.71 -15.86
CA GLY A 321 -7.38 -4.56 -16.30
C GLY A 321 -7.00 -3.13 -16.73
N GLU A 322 -7.99 -2.28 -17.11
CA GLU A 322 -7.76 -0.87 -17.42
C GLU A 322 -7.36 -0.05 -16.17
N ASP A 323 -7.73 -0.52 -14.98
CA ASP A 323 -7.39 0.12 -13.71
C ASP A 323 -6.05 -0.38 -13.14
N VAL A 324 -5.34 -1.23 -13.89
CA VAL A 324 -4.10 -1.88 -13.46
C VAL A 324 -2.93 -1.46 -14.34
N SER A 325 -1.84 -1.09 -13.71
CA SER A 325 -0.56 -0.83 -14.39
C SER A 325 0.54 -1.66 -13.76
N VAL A 326 1.25 -2.43 -14.56
CA VAL A 326 2.36 -3.27 -14.10
C VAL A 326 3.67 -2.76 -14.70
N TYR A 327 4.68 -2.63 -13.87
CA TYR A 327 6.02 -2.21 -14.27
C TYR A 327 7.04 -3.25 -13.82
N GLN A 328 8.03 -3.51 -14.65
CA GLN A 328 9.19 -4.31 -14.29
C GLN A 328 10.45 -3.45 -14.24
N ILE A 329 11.40 -3.86 -13.42
CA ILE A 329 12.69 -3.17 -13.27
C ILE A 329 13.79 -4.15 -13.65
N ASP A 330 14.60 -3.79 -14.64
CA ASP A 330 15.70 -4.62 -15.10
C ASP A 330 16.92 -4.61 -14.13
N GLY A 331 17.92 -5.44 -14.40
CA GLY A 331 19.13 -5.52 -13.59
C GLY A 331 19.98 -4.23 -13.57
N ARG A 332 19.70 -3.26 -14.44
CA ARG A 332 20.34 -1.93 -14.51
C ARG A 332 19.52 -0.87 -13.79
N GLY A 333 18.29 -1.21 -13.32
CA GLY A 333 17.38 -0.30 -12.65
C GLY A 333 16.48 0.49 -13.61
N VAL A 334 16.39 0.08 -14.88
CA VAL A 334 15.50 0.70 -15.84
C VAL A 334 14.08 0.18 -15.62
N ILE A 335 13.11 1.10 -15.53
CA ILE A 335 11.71 0.79 -15.33
C ILE A 335 11.03 0.73 -16.69
N MET A 336 10.30 -0.34 -16.95
CA MET A 336 9.54 -0.54 -18.16
C MET A 336 8.11 -0.93 -17.83
N ALA A 337 7.14 -0.32 -18.49
CA ALA A 337 5.77 -0.79 -18.41
C ALA A 337 5.68 -2.18 -19.04
N LEU A 338 5.04 -3.11 -18.35
CA LEU A 338 4.79 -4.44 -18.89
C LEU A 338 3.61 -4.35 -19.88
N PRO A 339 3.77 -4.83 -21.11
CA PRO A 339 2.67 -4.88 -22.07
C PRO A 339 1.46 -5.64 -21.50
N SER A 340 0.26 -5.24 -21.91
CA SER A 340 -0.96 -5.92 -21.50
C SER A 340 -1.80 -6.33 -22.73
N TYR A 341 -2.48 -7.48 -22.62
CA TYR A 341 -3.42 -8.00 -23.60
C TYR A 341 -4.76 -8.24 -22.90
N ASP A 342 -5.82 -7.66 -23.40
CA ASP A 342 -7.14 -7.65 -22.73
C ASP A 342 -7.06 -7.18 -21.26
N GLY A 343 -6.18 -6.24 -20.98
CA GLY A 343 -5.88 -5.73 -19.63
C GLY A 343 -4.99 -6.63 -18.77
N MET A 344 -4.73 -7.87 -19.18
CA MET A 344 -3.84 -8.79 -18.46
C MET A 344 -2.38 -8.48 -18.77
N PRO A 345 -1.51 -8.39 -17.73
CA PRO A 345 -0.08 -8.21 -17.94
C PRO A 345 0.50 -9.39 -18.73
N SER A 346 1.48 -9.12 -19.61
CA SER A 346 2.16 -10.15 -20.41
C SER A 346 2.79 -11.20 -19.52
N ASP A 347 2.67 -12.47 -19.91
CA ASP A 347 3.38 -13.60 -19.34
C ASP A 347 4.88 -13.60 -19.70
N ASP A 348 5.25 -12.95 -20.81
CA ASP A 348 6.65 -12.63 -21.11
C ASP A 348 7.13 -11.47 -20.24
N ASN A 349 7.60 -11.83 -19.06
CA ASN A 349 8.12 -10.90 -18.08
C ASN A 349 9.31 -11.50 -17.33
N TYR A 350 10.09 -10.62 -16.71
CA TYR A 350 11.35 -11.02 -16.06
C TYR A 350 11.18 -12.13 -15.00
N LEU A 351 10.09 -12.13 -14.22
CA LEU A 351 9.88 -13.13 -13.18
C LEU A 351 9.54 -14.51 -13.75
N ASN A 352 8.69 -14.56 -14.79
CA ASN A 352 8.34 -15.81 -15.46
C ASN A 352 9.53 -16.34 -16.26
N ASN A 353 10.30 -15.48 -16.91
CA ASN A 353 11.48 -15.86 -17.67
C ASN A 353 12.56 -16.47 -16.78
N MET A 354 12.75 -15.98 -15.53
CA MET A 354 13.64 -16.59 -14.56
C MET A 354 13.23 -18.00 -14.13
N LEU A 355 11.92 -18.30 -14.12
CA LEU A 355 11.44 -19.68 -13.89
C LEU A 355 11.75 -20.59 -15.08
N ALA A 356 11.60 -20.09 -16.31
CA ALA A 356 11.93 -20.83 -17.53
C ALA A 356 13.44 -21.12 -17.62
N GLU A 357 14.30 -20.15 -17.31
CA GLU A 357 15.74 -20.29 -17.32
C GLU A 357 16.24 -21.48 -16.48
N CYS A 358 15.58 -21.76 -15.34
CA CYS A 358 15.95 -22.91 -14.53
C CYS A 358 15.76 -24.25 -15.27
N ASN A 359 14.71 -24.36 -16.07
CA ASN A 359 14.45 -25.55 -16.89
C ASN A 359 15.45 -25.65 -18.06
N ASP A 360 15.80 -24.52 -18.67
CA ASP A 360 16.80 -24.48 -19.76
C ASP A 360 18.17 -24.91 -19.26
N LEU A 361 18.62 -24.40 -18.10
CA LEU A 361 19.86 -24.82 -17.46
C LEU A 361 19.87 -26.32 -17.10
N PHE A 362 18.70 -26.85 -16.70
CA PHE A 362 18.59 -28.29 -16.44
C PHE A 362 18.72 -29.11 -17.74
N ASN A 363 18.12 -28.67 -18.84
CA ASN A 363 18.26 -29.31 -20.14
C ASN A 363 19.71 -29.27 -20.63
N ASP A 364 20.39 -28.13 -20.46
CA ASP A 364 21.82 -28.01 -20.80
C ASP A 364 22.70 -29.01 -20.01
N LEU A 365 22.35 -29.27 -18.75
CA LEU A 365 23.03 -30.28 -17.94
C LEU A 365 22.78 -31.71 -18.44
N LEU A 366 21.56 -32.04 -18.91
CA LEU A 366 21.27 -33.33 -19.53
C LEU A 366 22.06 -33.51 -20.80
N ASP A 367 22.20 -32.48 -21.65
CA ASP A 367 23.01 -32.52 -22.84
C ASP A 367 24.52 -32.77 -22.53
N VAL A 368 25.01 -32.22 -21.43
CA VAL A 368 26.37 -32.49 -20.94
C VAL A 368 26.49 -33.93 -20.47
N GLU A 369 25.54 -34.46 -19.74
CA GLU A 369 25.51 -35.84 -19.23
C GLU A 369 25.56 -36.84 -20.39
N GLU A 370 24.70 -36.67 -21.42
CA GLU A 370 24.67 -37.55 -22.62
C GLU A 370 26.03 -37.57 -23.31
N ARG A 371 26.71 -36.43 -23.44
CA ARG A 371 28.06 -36.35 -24.05
C ARG A 371 29.18 -36.97 -23.20
N CYS A 372 28.95 -37.19 -21.91
CA CYS A 372 29.89 -37.91 -21.05
C CYS A 372 29.73 -39.41 -21.13
N GLU A 373 28.58 -39.92 -21.62
CA GLU A 373 28.30 -41.35 -21.78
C GLU A 373 28.71 -41.87 -23.19
N GLU A 374 28.92 -40.97 -24.16
CA GLU A 374 29.53 -41.26 -25.48
C GLU A 374 31.08 -41.37 -25.40
#